data_fde66ebd96dd30ade0cdee41d2e87516
#
_entry.id   fde66ebd96dd30ade0cdee41d2e87516
#
_cell.length_a   1.000
_cell.length_b   1.000
_cell.length_c   1.000
_cell.angle_alpha   90.00
_cell.angle_beta   90.00
_cell.angle_gamma   90.00
#
_symmetry.space_group_name_H-M   'P 1'
#
loop_
_entity.id
_entity.type
_entity.pdbx_description
1 polymer ?
#
loop_
_entity_poly.entity_id
_entity_poly.type
_entity_poly.pdbx_seq_one_letter_code
_entity_poly.pdbx_strand_id
1 'polypeptide(L)'
;SRFGTPEELKALIDEAHAKGIAVIMDIVHSHAVKNEVEGLGNLAGDPNQYFYPGERREHPAWDSLCFDYGKDEVMHFLLSNCKYWLNEFHFDGFRFDGVTSMLYYSHGLGEAFGGYGDYFNGHEDDNAICYLTLANKLIHEVNPKAITIAEEVSGMPGLAAKFEDGGFGFNYRMAMNIPDFWIKTIKEQKDENWKPSSIFWEVKNRRADERTISYCESHDQALVGDKTLIFRLIDADMYWHFKIGDENDVAFRGIALHKMIRLVTASTINGGYLNFMGNEFGHPEWIDFPREGNGWSYKYARR
;
A
#
# COMPACT_ATOMS: atom_id res chain seq x y z
N SER A 1 2.74 22.13 -3.43
CA SER A 1 3.57 21.02 -2.92
C SER A 1 5.03 21.40 -2.86
N ARG A 2 5.83 20.70 -2.04
CA ARG A 2 7.30 20.88 -1.99
C ARG A 2 8.01 20.24 -3.20
N PHE A 3 7.31 19.41 -3.94
CA PHE A 3 7.87 18.60 -5.03
C PHE A 3 7.55 19.14 -6.42
N GLY A 4 6.71 20.14 -6.52
CA GLY A 4 6.35 20.76 -7.79
C GLY A 4 5.01 21.49 -7.74
N THR A 5 4.66 22.11 -8.85
CA THR A 5 3.39 22.80 -9.06
C THR A 5 2.30 21.82 -9.55
N PRO A 6 1.02 22.19 -9.50
CA PRO A 6 -0.05 21.40 -10.12
C PRO A 6 0.16 21.18 -11.62
N GLU A 7 0.68 22.20 -12.32
CA GLU A 7 0.96 22.15 -13.76
C GLU A 7 2.06 21.13 -14.09
N GLU A 8 3.10 21.07 -13.26
CA GLU A 8 4.17 20.08 -13.43
C GLU A 8 3.66 18.65 -13.20
N LEU A 9 2.76 18.44 -12.24
CA LEU A 9 2.13 17.14 -12.03
C LEU A 9 1.23 16.75 -13.21
N LYS A 10 0.42 17.69 -13.72
CA LYS A 10 -0.39 17.45 -14.94
C LYS A 10 0.50 17.12 -16.14
N ALA A 11 1.62 17.82 -16.31
CA ALA A 11 2.57 17.54 -17.38
C ALA A 11 3.23 16.16 -17.24
N LEU A 12 3.53 15.72 -16.01
CA LEU A 12 4.06 14.38 -15.76
C LEU A 12 3.06 13.29 -16.18
N ILE A 13 1.79 13.47 -15.81
CA ILE A 13 0.72 12.52 -16.16
C ILE A 13 0.50 12.48 -17.66
N ASP A 14 0.48 13.65 -18.33
CA ASP A 14 0.32 13.75 -19.79
C ASP A 14 1.46 13.05 -20.53
N GLU A 15 2.70 13.25 -20.09
CA GLU A 15 3.87 12.56 -20.67
C GLU A 15 3.81 11.03 -20.44
N ALA A 16 3.33 10.58 -19.29
CA ALA A 16 3.11 9.15 -19.02
C ALA A 16 2.07 8.58 -19.99
N HIS A 17 0.93 9.27 -20.16
CA HIS A 17 -0.13 8.88 -21.09
C HIS A 17 0.37 8.85 -22.54
N ALA A 18 1.19 9.81 -22.96
CA ALA A 18 1.80 9.83 -24.30
C ALA A 18 2.68 8.59 -24.57
N LYS A 19 3.20 7.96 -23.50
CA LYS A 19 3.96 6.70 -23.55
C LYS A 19 3.09 5.44 -23.33
N GLY A 20 1.78 5.59 -23.18
CA GLY A 20 0.86 4.49 -22.91
C GLY A 20 0.94 3.95 -21.48
N ILE A 21 1.40 4.76 -20.53
CA ILE A 21 1.54 4.40 -19.11
C ILE A 21 0.40 5.05 -18.31
N ALA A 22 -0.41 4.23 -17.66
CA ALA A 22 -1.41 4.69 -16.70
C ALA A 22 -0.76 5.19 -15.40
N VAL A 23 -1.34 6.22 -14.79
CA VAL A 23 -0.84 6.81 -13.55
C VAL A 23 -1.88 6.63 -12.45
N ILE A 24 -1.53 5.88 -11.41
CA ILE A 24 -2.37 5.61 -10.26
C ILE A 24 -1.88 6.43 -9.08
N MET A 25 -2.79 7.10 -8.39
CA MET A 25 -2.47 7.87 -7.19
C MET A 25 -2.65 7.01 -5.94
N ASP A 26 -1.68 7.10 -5.04
CA ASP A 26 -1.79 6.55 -3.70
C ASP A 26 -2.51 7.56 -2.81
N ILE A 27 -3.72 7.24 -2.33
CA ILE A 27 -4.53 8.14 -1.50
C ILE A 27 -4.67 7.60 -0.08
N VAL A 28 -4.50 8.51 0.88
CA VAL A 28 -4.62 8.22 2.30
C VAL A 28 -5.94 8.79 2.80
N HIS A 29 -7.00 7.99 2.75
CA HIS A 29 -8.32 8.32 3.31
C HIS A 29 -8.62 7.54 4.60
N SER A 30 -7.68 6.72 5.06
CA SER A 30 -7.75 6.01 6.32
C SER A 30 -7.45 6.91 7.52
N HIS A 31 -6.56 7.88 7.35
CA HIS A 31 -6.15 8.79 8.43
C HIS A 31 -5.52 10.08 7.88
N ALA A 32 -5.26 11.04 8.75
CA ALA A 32 -4.55 12.26 8.41
C ALA A 32 -3.47 12.59 9.47
N VAL A 33 -2.46 13.33 9.05
CA VAL A 33 -1.41 13.81 9.94
C VAL A 33 -1.97 14.77 11.00
N LYS A 34 -1.43 14.74 12.23
CA LYS A 34 -1.76 15.64 13.33
C LYS A 34 -1.17 17.05 13.08
N ASN A 35 -1.60 17.71 12.02
CA ASN A 35 -1.15 19.05 11.67
C ASN A 35 -2.31 20.03 11.76
N GLU A 36 -2.22 20.95 12.72
CA GLU A 36 -3.24 21.97 13.00
C GLU A 36 -2.96 23.31 12.29
N VAL A 37 -1.77 23.46 11.69
CA VAL A 37 -1.34 24.71 11.06
C VAL A 37 -1.53 24.67 9.54
N GLU A 38 -1.08 23.60 8.88
CA GLU A 38 -1.12 23.43 7.42
C GLU A 38 -2.03 22.28 6.99
N GLY A 39 -2.56 21.48 7.93
CA GLY A 39 -3.38 20.29 7.69
C GLY A 39 -4.82 20.45 8.15
N LEU A 40 -5.51 19.33 8.23
CA LEU A 40 -6.93 19.26 8.58
C LEU A 40 -7.19 19.24 10.10
N GLY A 41 -6.14 19.14 10.94
CA GLY A 41 -6.26 18.89 12.38
C GLY A 41 -7.11 19.92 13.14
N ASN A 42 -7.16 21.17 12.66
CA ASN A 42 -7.99 22.24 13.22
C ASN A 42 -8.32 23.32 12.16
N LEU A 43 -8.62 22.90 10.94
CA LEU A 43 -8.73 23.82 9.78
C LEU A 43 -9.77 24.92 9.98
N ALA A 44 -10.93 24.61 10.57
CA ALA A 44 -12.01 25.57 10.78
C ALA A 44 -12.14 26.04 12.24
N GLY A 45 -11.14 25.79 13.08
CA GLY A 45 -11.22 26.07 14.51
C GLY A 45 -12.00 25.03 15.31
N ASP A 46 -12.40 23.94 14.66
CA ASP A 46 -13.00 22.75 15.29
C ASP A 46 -12.11 21.52 15.01
N PRO A 47 -11.42 21.00 16.03
CA PRO A 47 -10.52 19.86 15.86
C PRO A 47 -11.26 18.56 15.47
N ASN A 48 -12.56 18.50 15.63
CA ASN A 48 -13.37 17.34 15.28
C ASN A 48 -14.15 17.54 13.95
N GLN A 49 -13.90 18.60 13.20
CA GLN A 49 -14.64 18.85 11.96
C GLN A 49 -14.59 17.66 11.00
N TYR A 50 -13.41 17.07 10.81
CA TYR A 50 -13.19 15.93 9.92
C TYR A 50 -13.06 14.60 10.65
N PHE A 51 -12.76 14.63 11.93
CA PHE A 51 -12.32 13.48 12.70
C PHE A 51 -13.31 13.08 13.78
N TYR A 52 -13.19 11.84 14.24
CA TYR A 52 -13.98 11.36 15.38
C TYR A 52 -13.69 12.20 16.61
N PRO A 53 -14.67 12.39 17.50
CA PRO A 53 -14.42 12.98 18.81
C PRO A 53 -13.86 11.94 19.80
N GLY A 54 -13.24 12.43 20.88
CA GLY A 54 -12.77 11.61 21.98
C GLY A 54 -11.63 10.67 21.62
N GLU A 55 -11.63 9.47 22.20
CA GLU A 55 -10.54 8.50 22.06
C GLU A 55 -10.39 7.95 20.63
N ARG A 56 -11.46 7.93 19.85
CA ARG A 56 -11.43 7.48 18.45
C ARG A 56 -10.78 8.48 17.49
N ARG A 57 -10.51 9.70 17.97
CA ARG A 57 -9.89 10.76 17.13
C ARG A 57 -8.49 10.36 16.67
N GLU A 58 -7.73 9.72 17.54
CA GLU A 58 -6.32 9.40 17.27
C GLU A 58 -6.15 7.92 16.98
N HIS A 59 -5.38 7.64 15.94
CA HIS A 59 -5.02 6.26 15.61
C HIS A 59 -4.01 5.73 16.64
N PRO A 60 -4.28 4.59 17.31
CA PRO A 60 -3.47 4.14 18.44
C PRO A 60 -2.04 3.71 18.07
N ALA A 61 -1.78 3.40 16.77
CA ALA A 61 -0.49 2.90 16.32
C ALA A 61 0.26 3.84 15.35
N TRP A 62 -0.42 4.83 14.71
CA TRP A 62 0.18 5.58 13.59
C TRP A 62 0.39 7.07 13.85
N ASP A 63 0.22 7.53 15.08
CA ASP A 63 0.35 8.96 15.44
C ASP A 63 -0.39 9.89 14.46
N SER A 64 -1.66 9.59 14.19
CA SER A 64 -2.48 10.25 13.17
C SER A 64 -3.91 10.44 13.64
N LEU A 65 -4.74 11.12 12.84
CA LEU A 65 -6.15 11.40 13.11
C LEU A 65 -7.06 10.57 12.23
N CYS A 66 -8.12 9.97 12.81
CA CYS A 66 -9.05 9.12 12.10
C CYS A 66 -10.27 9.91 11.62
N PHE A 67 -10.57 9.81 10.32
CA PHE A 67 -11.75 10.44 9.73
C PHE A 67 -13.04 9.86 10.28
N ASP A 68 -14.02 10.73 10.52
CA ASP A 68 -15.38 10.34 10.93
C ASP A 68 -16.26 10.14 9.70
N TYR A 69 -16.29 8.91 9.18
CA TYR A 69 -17.07 8.55 7.99
C TYR A 69 -18.59 8.61 8.22
N GLY A 70 -19.05 8.77 9.47
CA GLY A 70 -20.46 8.97 9.79
C GLY A 70 -20.96 10.39 9.55
N LYS A 71 -20.08 11.32 9.19
CA LYS A 71 -20.45 12.70 8.85
C LYS A 71 -20.60 12.86 7.35
N ASP A 72 -21.75 13.35 6.90
CA ASP A 72 -22.04 13.57 5.48
C ASP A 72 -21.02 14.52 4.83
N GLU A 73 -20.57 15.55 5.54
CA GLU A 73 -19.60 16.52 5.05
C GLU A 73 -18.21 15.89 4.86
N VAL A 74 -17.81 14.97 5.73
CA VAL A 74 -16.55 14.22 5.61
C VAL A 74 -16.64 13.25 4.43
N MET A 75 -17.75 12.55 4.31
CA MET A 75 -18.06 11.69 3.17
C MET A 75 -17.96 12.48 1.86
N HIS A 76 -18.63 13.62 1.77
CA HIS A 76 -18.57 14.53 0.62
C HIS A 76 -17.14 15.01 0.33
N PHE A 77 -16.39 15.38 1.35
CA PHE A 77 -15.01 15.83 1.20
C PHE A 77 -14.13 14.75 0.58
N LEU A 78 -14.16 13.53 1.11
CA LEU A 78 -13.34 12.42 0.64
C LEU A 78 -13.76 11.95 -0.77
N LEU A 79 -15.05 11.86 -1.04
CA LEU A 79 -15.58 11.54 -2.39
C LEU A 79 -15.22 12.63 -3.41
N SER A 80 -15.33 13.90 -3.03
CA SER A 80 -14.92 15.02 -3.89
C SER A 80 -13.42 15.00 -4.19
N ASN A 81 -12.61 14.57 -3.24
CA ASN A 81 -11.18 14.41 -3.44
C ASN A 81 -10.88 13.34 -4.52
N CYS A 82 -11.54 12.17 -4.48
CA CYS A 82 -11.41 11.18 -5.54
C CYS A 82 -11.79 11.76 -6.91
N LYS A 83 -12.94 12.44 -7.00
CA LYS A 83 -13.42 13.06 -8.26
C LYS A 83 -12.45 14.13 -8.76
N TYR A 84 -11.90 14.95 -7.85
CA TYR A 84 -10.96 16.01 -8.18
C TYR A 84 -9.70 15.48 -8.87
N TRP A 85 -9.08 14.44 -8.34
CA TRP A 85 -7.88 13.86 -8.93
C TRP A 85 -8.13 13.22 -10.29
N LEU A 86 -9.30 12.60 -10.49
CA LEU A 86 -9.67 12.04 -11.78
C LEU A 86 -9.94 13.13 -12.82
N ASN A 87 -10.70 14.17 -12.46
CA ASN A 87 -11.15 15.18 -13.42
C ASN A 87 -10.09 16.24 -13.72
N GLU A 88 -9.35 16.70 -12.68
CA GLU A 88 -8.42 17.81 -12.83
C GLU A 88 -7.01 17.36 -13.23
N PHE A 89 -6.62 16.17 -12.80
CA PHE A 89 -5.27 15.65 -13.06
C PHE A 89 -5.25 14.45 -13.98
N HIS A 90 -6.40 13.86 -14.29
CA HIS A 90 -6.54 12.71 -15.16
C HIS A 90 -5.78 11.47 -14.67
N PHE A 91 -5.74 11.23 -13.35
CA PHE A 91 -5.27 9.96 -12.83
C PHE A 91 -6.14 8.80 -13.33
N ASP A 92 -5.54 7.65 -13.55
CA ASP A 92 -6.20 6.45 -14.07
C ASP A 92 -6.75 5.54 -12.94
N GLY A 93 -6.65 5.97 -11.71
CA GLY A 93 -7.15 5.23 -10.56
C GLY A 93 -6.41 5.53 -9.28
N PHE A 94 -6.66 4.68 -8.27
CA PHE A 94 -6.16 4.88 -6.93
C PHE A 94 -5.71 3.57 -6.27
N ARG A 95 -4.66 3.67 -5.45
CA ARG A 95 -4.41 2.72 -4.38
C ARG A 95 -4.87 3.38 -3.09
N PHE A 96 -5.78 2.72 -2.36
CA PHE A 96 -6.26 3.16 -1.06
C PHE A 96 -5.35 2.60 0.03
N ASP A 97 -4.71 3.50 0.76
CA ASP A 97 -3.81 3.19 1.86
C ASP A 97 -4.58 2.80 3.11
N GLY A 98 -4.09 1.79 3.84
CA GLY A 98 -4.55 1.46 5.17
C GLY A 98 -6.03 1.06 5.28
N VAL A 99 -6.59 0.38 4.29
CA VAL A 99 -8.02 0.01 4.26
C VAL A 99 -8.41 -0.85 5.47
N THR A 100 -7.55 -1.74 5.94
CA THR A 100 -7.83 -2.52 7.16
C THR A 100 -8.15 -1.62 8.35
N SER A 101 -7.40 -0.53 8.50
CA SER A 101 -7.63 0.45 9.58
C SER A 101 -8.97 1.17 9.49
N MET A 102 -9.55 1.25 8.30
CA MET A 102 -10.88 1.83 8.09
C MET A 102 -12.00 0.86 8.44
N LEU A 103 -11.83 -0.41 8.08
CA LEU A 103 -12.87 -1.43 8.14
C LEU A 103 -13.31 -1.78 9.56
N TYR A 104 -12.46 -1.58 10.56
CA TYR A 104 -12.72 -2.05 11.93
C TYR A 104 -12.51 -0.95 12.96
N TYR A 105 -13.35 -0.96 14.01
CA TYR A 105 -13.21 -0.02 15.13
C TYR A 105 -11.89 -0.21 15.91
N SER A 106 -11.34 -1.42 15.88
CA SER A 106 -10.02 -1.77 16.44
C SER A 106 -8.86 -1.39 15.52
N HIS A 107 -9.14 -0.89 14.30
CA HIS A 107 -8.16 -0.71 13.21
C HIS A 107 -7.47 -2.01 12.77
N GLY A 108 -8.08 -3.17 13.07
CA GLY A 108 -7.49 -4.49 12.86
C GLY A 108 -6.35 -4.85 13.81
N LEU A 109 -6.11 -4.02 14.84
CA LEU A 109 -5.01 -4.24 15.78
C LEU A 109 -5.38 -5.30 16.82
N GLY A 110 -4.51 -6.30 16.96
CA GLY A 110 -4.68 -7.37 17.93
C GLY A 110 -5.80 -8.36 17.62
N GLU A 111 -6.39 -8.30 16.43
CA GLU A 111 -7.42 -9.22 15.97
C GLU A 111 -6.86 -10.33 15.10
N ALA A 112 -7.50 -11.50 15.16
CA ALA A 112 -7.22 -12.63 14.27
C ALA A 112 -8.47 -12.92 13.43
N PHE A 113 -8.26 -13.06 12.13
CA PHE A 113 -9.32 -13.32 11.16
C PHE A 113 -9.21 -14.76 10.65
N GLY A 114 -9.73 -15.72 11.43
CA GLY A 114 -9.64 -17.15 11.13
C GLY A 114 -10.87 -17.74 10.45
N GLY A 115 -11.99 -17.05 10.49
CA GLY A 115 -13.25 -17.49 9.93
C GLY A 115 -14.21 -16.36 9.59
N TYR A 116 -15.27 -16.69 8.85
CA TYR A 116 -16.25 -15.67 8.39
C TYR A 116 -16.88 -14.85 9.54
N GLY A 117 -17.09 -15.46 10.69
CA GLY A 117 -17.66 -14.78 11.86
C GLY A 117 -16.76 -13.68 12.41
N ASP A 118 -15.46 -13.72 12.16
CA ASP A 118 -14.51 -12.73 12.65
C ASP A 118 -14.58 -11.41 11.87
N TYR A 119 -15.12 -11.45 10.66
CA TYR A 119 -15.30 -10.27 9.80
C TYR A 119 -16.63 -9.55 10.03
N PHE A 120 -17.65 -10.25 10.59
CA PHE A 120 -19.03 -9.77 10.68
C PHE A 120 -19.58 -10.01 12.09
N ASN A 121 -18.90 -9.46 13.10
CA ASN A 121 -19.21 -9.66 14.51
C ASN A 121 -19.61 -8.36 15.22
N GLY A 122 -19.83 -7.27 14.48
CA GLY A 122 -20.16 -5.95 15.01
C GLY A 122 -18.93 -5.09 15.36
N HIS A 123 -17.74 -5.50 14.95
CA HIS A 123 -16.50 -4.72 15.06
C HIS A 123 -16.20 -3.89 13.82
N GLU A 124 -16.87 -4.19 12.73
CA GLU A 124 -16.75 -3.46 11.47
C GLU A 124 -17.33 -2.05 11.57
N ASP A 125 -16.69 -1.10 10.92
CA ASP A 125 -17.19 0.26 10.78
C ASP A 125 -18.04 0.38 9.51
N ASP A 126 -19.36 0.26 9.67
CA ASP A 126 -20.32 0.32 8.57
C ASP A 126 -20.24 1.63 7.78
N ASN A 127 -19.88 2.74 8.44
CA ASN A 127 -19.74 4.03 7.77
C ASN A 127 -18.51 4.05 6.86
N ALA A 128 -17.41 3.47 7.29
CA ALA A 128 -16.21 3.32 6.47
C ALA A 128 -16.45 2.36 5.28
N ILE A 129 -17.17 1.25 5.52
CA ILE A 129 -17.58 0.32 4.46
C ILE A 129 -18.47 1.03 3.43
N CYS A 130 -19.44 1.81 3.89
CA CYS A 130 -20.29 2.63 3.04
C CYS A 130 -19.45 3.63 2.22
N TYR A 131 -18.52 4.35 2.87
CA TYR A 131 -17.62 5.26 2.18
C TYR A 131 -16.82 4.56 1.08
N LEU A 132 -16.15 3.44 1.37
CA LEU A 132 -15.33 2.71 0.40
C LEU A 132 -16.15 2.21 -0.79
N THR A 133 -17.37 1.73 -0.54
CA THR A 133 -18.30 1.29 -1.58
C THR A 133 -18.74 2.45 -2.48
N LEU A 134 -19.09 3.60 -1.87
CA LEU A 134 -19.46 4.80 -2.61
C LEU A 134 -18.27 5.39 -3.38
N ALA A 135 -17.07 5.36 -2.82
CA ALA A 135 -15.86 5.82 -3.50
C ALA A 135 -15.59 5.00 -4.77
N ASN A 136 -15.63 3.66 -4.68
CA ASN A 136 -15.48 2.80 -5.85
C ASN A 136 -16.58 3.06 -6.90
N LYS A 137 -17.82 3.20 -6.47
CA LYS A 137 -18.93 3.52 -7.38
C LYS A 137 -18.70 4.84 -8.10
N LEU A 138 -18.40 5.91 -7.36
CA LEU A 138 -18.12 7.23 -7.93
C LEU A 138 -16.93 7.20 -8.89
N ILE A 139 -15.84 6.55 -8.53
CA ILE A 139 -14.64 6.45 -9.35
C ILE A 139 -14.96 5.80 -10.70
N HIS A 140 -15.68 4.68 -10.71
CA HIS A 140 -16.05 3.98 -11.94
C HIS A 140 -17.17 4.67 -12.73
N GLU A 141 -18.02 5.48 -12.10
CA GLU A 141 -18.98 6.36 -12.81
C GLU A 141 -18.27 7.52 -13.51
N VAL A 142 -17.25 8.12 -12.88
CA VAL A 142 -16.44 9.20 -13.46
C VAL A 142 -15.52 8.66 -14.57
N ASN A 143 -14.85 7.56 -14.32
CA ASN A 143 -13.97 6.89 -15.28
C ASN A 143 -14.18 5.36 -15.21
N PRO A 144 -14.96 4.77 -16.12
CA PRO A 144 -15.20 3.33 -16.14
C PRO A 144 -13.95 2.46 -16.35
N LYS A 145 -12.82 3.04 -16.76
CA LYS A 145 -11.53 2.36 -16.93
C LYS A 145 -10.60 2.55 -15.73
N ALA A 146 -11.00 3.36 -14.76
CA ALA A 146 -10.19 3.57 -13.56
C ALA A 146 -9.91 2.26 -12.83
N ILE A 147 -8.75 2.20 -12.20
CA ILE A 147 -8.31 1.03 -11.42
C ILE A 147 -8.33 1.42 -9.95
N THR A 148 -8.97 0.61 -9.11
CA THR A 148 -8.95 0.77 -7.66
C THR A 148 -8.29 -0.43 -6.99
N ILE A 149 -7.35 -0.15 -6.09
CA ILE A 149 -6.54 -1.15 -5.39
C ILE A 149 -6.68 -0.89 -3.89
N ALA A 150 -7.02 -1.90 -3.11
CA ALA A 150 -7.08 -1.79 -1.66
C ALA A 150 -5.81 -2.37 -1.02
N GLU A 151 -5.17 -1.59 -0.16
CA GLU A 151 -4.22 -2.14 0.80
C GLU A 151 -4.98 -2.65 2.02
N GLU A 152 -5.13 -3.96 2.09
CA GLU A 152 -5.95 -4.60 3.11
C GLU A 152 -5.37 -5.96 3.48
N VAL A 153 -5.09 -6.17 4.77
CA VAL A 153 -4.38 -7.35 5.28
C VAL A 153 -5.27 -8.34 6.01
N SER A 154 -6.46 -7.94 6.47
CA SER A 154 -7.35 -8.83 7.23
C SER A 154 -7.94 -9.96 6.39
N GLY A 155 -8.08 -9.73 5.09
CA GLY A 155 -8.75 -10.66 4.18
C GLY A 155 -10.27 -10.48 4.15
N MET A 156 -10.80 -9.27 4.43
CA MET A 156 -12.23 -8.97 4.39
C MET A 156 -12.89 -9.55 3.13
N PRO A 157 -13.91 -10.41 3.27
CA PRO A 157 -14.62 -10.99 2.14
C PRO A 157 -15.31 -9.92 1.27
N GLY A 158 -15.28 -10.11 -0.04
CA GLY A 158 -15.98 -9.23 -0.98
C GLY A 158 -15.28 -7.89 -1.25
N LEU A 159 -14.10 -7.62 -0.67
CA LEU A 159 -13.43 -6.34 -0.85
C LEU A 159 -13.15 -6.03 -2.34
N ALA A 160 -12.59 -6.98 -3.08
CA ALA A 160 -12.32 -6.86 -4.50
C ALA A 160 -13.33 -7.64 -5.37
N ALA A 161 -14.56 -7.77 -4.89
CA ALA A 161 -15.69 -8.30 -5.64
C ALA A 161 -16.58 -7.19 -6.19
N LYS A 162 -17.36 -7.51 -7.21
CA LYS A 162 -18.28 -6.56 -7.85
C LYS A 162 -19.46 -6.20 -6.94
N PHE A 163 -20.05 -5.05 -7.19
CA PHE A 163 -21.28 -4.62 -6.48
C PHE A 163 -22.43 -5.60 -6.63
N GLU A 164 -22.60 -6.19 -7.82
CA GLU A 164 -23.67 -7.16 -8.12
C GLU A 164 -23.53 -8.44 -7.29
N ASP A 165 -22.30 -8.76 -6.87
CA ASP A 165 -21.97 -9.91 -6.02
C ASP A 165 -21.95 -9.54 -4.51
N GLY A 166 -22.37 -8.31 -4.17
CA GLY A 166 -22.36 -7.79 -2.80
C GLY A 166 -20.99 -7.30 -2.34
N GLY A 167 -20.07 -7.07 -3.27
CA GLY A 167 -18.71 -6.60 -2.95
C GLY A 167 -18.58 -5.08 -2.85
N PHE A 168 -17.39 -4.62 -2.44
CA PHE A 168 -17.09 -3.18 -2.26
C PHE A 168 -16.68 -2.49 -3.57
N GLY A 169 -16.46 -3.27 -4.64
CA GLY A 169 -16.18 -2.76 -5.98
C GLY A 169 -14.72 -2.42 -6.28
N PHE A 170 -13.77 -2.76 -5.39
CA PHE A 170 -12.36 -2.66 -5.76
C PHE A 170 -12.01 -3.61 -6.90
N ASN A 171 -11.09 -3.19 -7.78
CA ASN A 171 -10.61 -4.06 -8.85
C ASN A 171 -9.56 -5.06 -8.34
N TYR A 172 -8.79 -4.65 -7.35
CA TYR A 172 -7.68 -5.46 -6.81
C TYR A 172 -7.51 -5.25 -5.30
N ARG A 173 -6.97 -6.28 -4.66
CA ARG A 173 -6.40 -6.24 -3.31
C ARG A 173 -4.89 -6.40 -3.39
N MET A 174 -4.11 -5.76 -2.54
CA MET A 174 -2.69 -6.04 -2.39
C MET A 174 -2.48 -7.39 -1.68
N ALA A 175 -1.61 -8.23 -2.22
CA ALA A 175 -1.29 -9.54 -1.63
C ALA A 175 -0.21 -9.39 -0.54
N MET A 176 -0.58 -8.79 0.58
CA MET A 176 0.35 -8.40 1.66
C MET A 176 1.00 -9.58 2.37
N ASN A 177 0.41 -10.78 2.31
CA ASN A 177 1.01 -12.00 2.83
C ASN A 177 2.31 -12.39 2.13
N ILE A 178 2.48 -12.06 0.85
CA ILE A 178 3.64 -12.49 0.05
C ILE A 178 4.94 -11.82 0.50
N PRO A 179 5.06 -10.48 0.61
CA PRO A 179 6.28 -9.86 1.10
C PRO A 179 6.63 -10.29 2.54
N ASP A 180 5.65 -10.42 3.42
CA ASP A 180 5.85 -10.89 4.79
C ASP A 180 6.40 -12.32 4.82
N PHE A 181 5.86 -13.19 3.99
CA PHE A 181 6.38 -14.54 3.81
C PHE A 181 7.84 -14.55 3.35
N TRP A 182 8.20 -13.75 2.33
CA TRP A 182 9.57 -13.70 1.83
C TRP A 182 10.53 -13.16 2.88
N ILE A 183 10.17 -12.09 3.58
CA ILE A 183 11.00 -11.53 4.65
C ILE A 183 11.20 -12.54 5.77
N LYS A 184 10.14 -13.18 6.22
CA LYS A 184 10.21 -14.22 7.26
C LYS A 184 11.08 -15.39 6.81
N THR A 185 10.90 -15.87 5.60
CA THR A 185 11.66 -16.98 5.03
C THR A 185 13.16 -16.66 4.98
N ILE A 186 13.52 -15.46 4.49
CA ILE A 186 14.94 -15.02 4.42
C ILE A 186 15.56 -14.87 5.81
N LYS A 187 14.79 -14.36 6.78
CA LYS A 187 15.29 -14.15 8.14
C LYS A 187 15.48 -15.45 8.94
N GLU A 188 14.58 -16.39 8.77
CA GLU A 188 14.49 -17.57 9.65
C GLU A 188 15.10 -18.82 9.05
N GLN A 189 15.30 -18.87 7.73
CA GLN A 189 15.71 -20.10 7.05
C GLN A 189 16.82 -19.82 6.03
N LYS A 190 17.84 -20.70 6.02
CA LYS A 190 18.77 -20.75 4.90
C LYS A 190 18.05 -21.27 3.66
N ASP A 191 18.41 -20.75 2.50
CA ASP A 191 17.76 -21.07 1.22
C ASP A 191 17.85 -22.56 0.84
N GLU A 192 18.85 -23.28 1.32
CA GLU A 192 18.95 -24.75 1.17
C GLU A 192 17.75 -25.51 1.81
N ASN A 193 17.09 -24.88 2.79
CA ASN A 193 15.95 -25.45 3.52
C ASN A 193 14.60 -24.96 3.02
N TRP A 194 14.58 -24.09 2.02
CA TRP A 194 13.33 -23.59 1.48
C TRP A 194 12.56 -24.69 0.76
N LYS A 195 11.27 -24.81 1.08
CA LYS A 195 10.42 -25.85 0.52
C LYS A 195 9.58 -25.27 -0.64
N PRO A 196 9.78 -25.74 -1.87
CA PRO A 196 9.01 -25.25 -3.03
C PRO A 196 7.50 -25.35 -2.84
N SER A 197 7.02 -26.40 -2.16
CA SER A 197 5.59 -26.57 -1.86
C SER A 197 5.04 -25.48 -0.95
N SER A 198 5.81 -25.06 0.08
CA SER A 198 5.40 -23.97 0.99
C SER A 198 5.43 -22.63 0.28
N ILE A 199 6.43 -22.39 -0.56
CA ILE A 199 6.52 -21.18 -1.39
C ILE A 199 5.30 -21.12 -2.33
N PHE A 200 5.03 -22.21 -3.07
CA PHE A 200 3.92 -22.25 -4.01
C PHE A 200 2.56 -22.06 -3.33
N TRP A 201 2.38 -22.66 -2.16
CA TRP A 201 1.16 -22.50 -1.38
C TRP A 201 0.96 -21.02 -0.99
N GLU A 202 1.98 -20.38 -0.46
CA GLU A 202 1.88 -18.99 0.03
C GLU A 202 1.65 -17.98 -1.08
N VAL A 203 2.40 -18.05 -2.18
CA VAL A 203 2.22 -17.12 -3.31
C VAL A 203 0.87 -17.30 -4.03
N LYS A 204 0.16 -18.39 -3.75
CA LYS A 204 -1.19 -18.66 -4.26
C LYS A 204 -2.28 -18.57 -3.18
N ASN A 205 -1.92 -18.28 -1.94
CA ASN A 205 -2.85 -18.13 -0.84
C ASN A 205 -3.61 -16.81 -0.97
N ARG A 206 -4.74 -16.86 -1.64
CA ARG A 206 -5.64 -15.73 -1.91
C ARG A 206 -7.05 -16.22 -2.14
N ARG A 207 -8.03 -15.32 -2.04
CA ARG A 207 -9.41 -15.65 -2.39
C ARG A 207 -9.53 -15.95 -3.89
N ALA A 208 -10.30 -16.97 -4.23
CA ALA A 208 -10.44 -17.43 -5.61
C ALA A 208 -11.21 -16.45 -6.50
N ASP A 209 -12.11 -15.69 -5.91
CA ASP A 209 -13.02 -14.72 -6.52
C ASP A 209 -12.46 -13.32 -6.63
N GLU A 210 -11.28 -13.05 -6.04
CA GLU A 210 -10.65 -11.75 -6.06
C GLU A 210 -9.35 -11.72 -6.88
N ARG A 211 -9.07 -10.57 -7.49
CA ARG A 211 -7.80 -10.29 -8.13
C ARG A 211 -6.86 -9.60 -7.17
N THR A 212 -5.58 -9.95 -7.23
CA THR A 212 -4.56 -9.40 -6.35
C THR A 212 -3.41 -8.75 -7.13
N ILE A 213 -2.81 -7.74 -6.51
CA ILE A 213 -1.50 -7.23 -6.91
C ILE A 213 -0.47 -7.93 -6.04
N SER A 214 0.30 -8.83 -6.65
CA SER A 214 1.37 -9.56 -5.96
C SER A 214 2.67 -8.78 -6.00
N TYR A 215 3.50 -8.89 -4.95
CA TYR A 215 4.78 -8.18 -4.87
C TYR A 215 5.72 -8.86 -3.87
N CYS A 216 7.00 -8.59 -3.99
CA CYS A 216 8.01 -9.14 -3.09
C CYS A 216 8.33 -8.18 -1.95
N GLU A 217 8.35 -6.90 -2.26
CA GLU A 217 8.50 -5.79 -1.31
C GLU A 217 7.88 -4.52 -1.89
N SER A 218 7.53 -3.60 -1.01
CA SER A 218 7.14 -2.22 -1.31
C SER A 218 7.98 -1.28 -0.46
N HIS A 219 7.58 0.01 -0.43
CA HIS A 219 8.16 0.98 0.50
C HIS A 219 8.00 0.56 1.97
N ASP A 220 6.94 -0.16 2.33
CA ASP A 220 6.72 -0.62 3.72
C ASP A 220 7.84 -1.54 4.20
N GLN A 221 8.20 -2.53 3.39
CA GLN A 221 9.26 -3.45 3.74
C GLN A 221 10.64 -2.82 3.63
N ALA A 222 10.84 -1.98 2.62
CA ALA A 222 12.13 -1.36 2.35
C ALA A 222 12.45 -0.19 3.27
N LEU A 223 11.45 0.62 3.63
CA LEU A 223 11.61 1.83 4.45
C LEU A 223 11.24 1.57 5.91
N VAL A 224 10.03 1.10 6.17
CA VAL A 224 9.53 0.84 7.53
C VAL A 224 10.17 -0.43 8.11
N GLY A 225 10.35 -1.44 7.26
CA GLY A 225 10.97 -2.70 7.63
C GLY A 225 12.50 -2.68 7.71
N ASP A 226 13.16 -1.53 7.49
CA ASP A 226 14.58 -1.27 7.72
C ASP A 226 15.56 -1.75 6.63
N LYS A 227 15.21 -2.72 5.77
CA LYS A 227 16.12 -3.24 4.72
C LYS A 227 15.36 -3.73 3.50
N THR A 228 15.88 -3.46 2.30
CA THR A 228 15.41 -4.08 1.06
C THR A 228 15.68 -5.59 1.05
N LEU A 229 14.94 -6.33 0.22
CA LEU A 229 15.16 -7.78 0.08
C LEU A 229 16.59 -8.12 -0.34
N ILE A 230 17.15 -7.39 -1.29
CA ILE A 230 18.53 -7.64 -1.74
C ILE A 230 19.53 -7.38 -0.62
N PHE A 231 19.29 -6.36 0.22
CA PHE A 231 20.11 -6.11 1.39
C PHE A 231 20.04 -7.27 2.39
N ARG A 232 18.85 -7.81 2.62
CA ARG A 232 18.69 -8.96 3.53
C ARG A 232 19.39 -10.22 3.03
N LEU A 233 19.44 -10.40 1.70
CA LEU A 233 20.07 -11.56 1.07
C LEU A 233 21.60 -11.50 1.04
N ILE A 234 22.19 -10.31 0.99
CA ILE A 234 23.65 -10.11 0.87
C ILE A 234 24.26 -9.62 2.18
N ASP A 235 23.49 -8.85 2.97
CA ASP A 235 23.86 -8.27 4.26
C ASP A 235 25.17 -7.45 4.20
N ALA A 236 26.11 -7.66 5.10
CA ALA A 236 27.31 -6.85 5.22
C ALA A 236 28.21 -6.84 3.96
N ASP A 237 28.19 -7.90 3.17
CA ASP A 237 28.98 -8.00 1.94
C ASP A 237 28.57 -6.97 0.88
N MET A 238 27.36 -6.40 0.97
CA MET A 238 26.94 -5.27 0.13
C MET A 238 27.88 -4.08 0.19
N TYR A 239 28.46 -3.79 1.32
CA TYR A 239 29.34 -2.62 1.50
C TYR A 239 30.69 -2.80 0.81
N TRP A 240 31.11 -4.05 0.60
CA TRP A 240 32.45 -4.37 0.15
C TRP A 240 32.47 -5.04 -1.24
N HIS A 241 31.45 -5.85 -1.55
CA HIS A 241 31.44 -6.79 -2.67
C HIS A 241 30.25 -6.59 -3.63
N PHE A 242 29.67 -5.40 -3.67
CA PHE A 242 28.53 -5.10 -4.54
C PHE A 242 28.92 -4.17 -5.72
N LYS A 243 30.03 -4.52 -6.39
CA LYS A 243 30.57 -3.78 -7.55
C LYS A 243 30.57 -4.66 -8.78
N ILE A 244 30.40 -4.03 -9.95
CA ILE A 244 30.55 -4.73 -11.23
C ILE A 244 31.95 -5.29 -11.33
N GLY A 245 32.07 -6.60 -11.59
CA GLY A 245 33.35 -7.30 -11.73
C GLY A 245 33.98 -7.77 -10.42
N ASP A 246 33.30 -7.59 -9.29
CA ASP A 246 33.72 -8.18 -8.02
C ASP A 246 33.15 -9.61 -7.92
N GLU A 247 34.05 -10.59 -7.69
CA GLU A 247 33.67 -12.00 -7.56
C GLU A 247 33.50 -12.35 -6.07
N ASN A 248 32.23 -12.38 -5.64
CA ASN A 248 31.85 -12.76 -4.28
C ASN A 248 30.63 -13.70 -4.32
N ASP A 249 30.78 -14.90 -3.78
CA ASP A 249 29.75 -15.94 -3.79
C ASP A 249 28.48 -15.53 -3.05
N VAL A 250 28.58 -14.75 -1.96
CA VAL A 250 27.43 -14.25 -1.20
C VAL A 250 26.63 -13.27 -2.05
N ALA A 251 27.30 -12.33 -2.71
CA ALA A 251 26.66 -11.38 -3.59
C ALA A 251 26.00 -12.08 -4.79
N PHE A 252 26.67 -13.01 -5.46
CA PHE A 252 26.11 -13.77 -6.58
C PHE A 252 24.89 -14.60 -6.15
N ARG A 253 24.97 -15.30 -5.01
CA ARG A 253 23.87 -16.07 -4.46
C ARG A 253 22.69 -15.15 -4.12
N GLY A 254 22.93 -14.03 -3.44
CA GLY A 254 21.89 -13.05 -3.12
C GLY A 254 21.18 -12.49 -4.34
N ILE A 255 21.93 -12.14 -5.39
CA ILE A 255 21.35 -11.68 -6.67
C ILE A 255 20.52 -12.78 -7.34
N ALA A 256 21.01 -14.03 -7.33
CA ALA A 256 20.28 -15.15 -7.91
C ALA A 256 18.97 -15.43 -7.18
N LEU A 257 18.99 -15.41 -5.84
CA LEU A 257 17.81 -15.58 -5.00
C LEU A 257 16.82 -14.43 -5.17
N HIS A 258 17.29 -13.19 -5.24
CA HIS A 258 16.43 -12.02 -5.50
C HIS A 258 15.69 -12.14 -6.85
N LYS A 259 16.41 -12.55 -7.91
CA LYS A 259 15.79 -12.82 -9.21
C LYS A 259 14.76 -13.96 -9.14
N MET A 260 15.09 -15.05 -8.45
CA MET A 260 14.20 -16.19 -8.28
C MET A 260 12.92 -15.81 -7.51
N ILE A 261 13.04 -15.11 -6.39
CA ILE A 261 11.92 -14.63 -5.58
C ILE A 261 10.96 -13.81 -6.44
N ARG A 262 11.49 -12.87 -7.20
CA ARG A 262 10.70 -12.01 -8.10
C ARG A 262 10.05 -12.80 -9.23
N LEU A 263 10.79 -13.71 -9.85
CA LEU A 263 10.27 -14.57 -10.93
C LEU A 263 9.11 -15.45 -10.44
N VAL A 264 9.28 -16.11 -9.31
CA VAL A 264 8.25 -16.98 -8.73
C VAL A 264 7.00 -16.17 -8.37
N THR A 265 7.17 -15.02 -7.73
CA THR A 265 6.04 -14.15 -7.38
C THR A 265 5.34 -13.62 -8.63
N ALA A 266 6.08 -13.12 -9.63
CA ALA A 266 5.50 -12.59 -10.86
C ALA A 266 4.84 -13.66 -11.74
N SER A 267 5.34 -14.90 -11.72
CA SER A 267 4.76 -15.99 -12.52
C SER A 267 3.49 -16.62 -11.93
N THR A 268 3.13 -16.30 -10.70
CA THR A 268 1.96 -16.84 -9.98
C THR A 268 0.83 -15.84 -9.76
N ILE A 269 0.89 -14.69 -10.39
CA ILE A 269 -0.13 -13.62 -10.29
C ILE A 269 -1.50 -14.07 -10.85
N ASN A 270 -2.57 -13.41 -10.36
CA ASN A 270 -3.91 -13.49 -10.95
C ASN A 270 -4.52 -12.13 -11.30
N GLY A 271 -3.76 -11.05 -11.11
CA GLY A 271 -4.14 -9.67 -11.41
C GLY A 271 -2.95 -8.90 -11.92
N GLY A 272 -2.13 -8.34 -11.03
CA GLY A 272 -0.96 -7.55 -11.37
C GLY A 272 0.27 -7.90 -10.52
N TYR A 273 1.40 -7.30 -10.90
CA TYR A 273 2.65 -7.36 -10.15
C TYR A 273 3.14 -5.95 -9.85
N LEU A 274 3.40 -5.65 -8.58
CA LEU A 274 4.05 -4.40 -8.19
C LEU A 274 5.56 -4.62 -8.13
N ASN A 275 6.28 -3.83 -8.89
CA ASN A 275 7.73 -3.72 -8.80
C ASN A 275 8.09 -2.45 -8.04
N PHE A 276 8.63 -2.58 -6.84
CA PHE A 276 9.13 -1.43 -6.11
C PHE A 276 10.34 -0.84 -6.81
N MET A 277 10.42 0.49 -6.88
CA MET A 277 11.50 1.18 -7.59
C MET A 277 12.88 0.71 -7.10
N GLY A 278 13.77 0.38 -8.05
CA GLY A 278 15.08 -0.17 -7.76
C GLY A 278 15.13 -1.70 -7.72
N ASN A 279 14.01 -2.40 -7.58
CA ASN A 279 13.99 -3.87 -7.61
C ASN A 279 14.43 -4.44 -8.96
N GLU A 280 14.19 -3.72 -10.05
CA GLU A 280 14.55 -4.14 -11.41
C GLU A 280 16.04 -4.37 -11.61
N PHE A 281 16.87 -3.67 -10.85
CA PHE A 281 18.34 -3.83 -10.88
C PHE A 281 18.94 -4.19 -9.51
N GLY A 282 18.10 -4.51 -8.50
CA GLY A 282 18.54 -4.93 -7.18
C GLY A 282 19.19 -3.80 -6.38
N HIS A 283 18.62 -2.61 -6.41
CA HIS A 283 19.12 -1.47 -5.62
C HIS A 283 19.07 -1.80 -4.14
N PRO A 284 20.20 -1.72 -3.42
CA PRO A 284 20.28 -2.17 -2.04
C PRO A 284 19.80 -1.13 -1.03
N GLU A 285 19.83 0.13 -1.40
CA GLU A 285 19.47 1.23 -0.51
C GLU A 285 18.01 1.59 -0.62
N TRP A 286 17.50 2.17 0.44
CA TRP A 286 16.13 2.67 0.53
C TRP A 286 16.08 4.21 0.44
N ILE A 287 14.91 4.73 0.13
CA ILE A 287 14.59 6.15 0.27
C ILE A 287 14.15 6.36 1.72
N ASP A 288 14.80 7.25 2.47
CA ASP A 288 14.43 7.52 3.86
C ASP A 288 13.33 8.58 3.96
N PHE A 289 12.39 8.40 4.88
CA PHE A 289 11.38 9.40 5.20
C PHE A 289 11.99 10.61 5.90
N PRO A 290 11.40 11.82 5.74
CA PRO A 290 11.63 12.91 6.67
C PRO A 290 11.19 12.48 8.08
N ARG A 291 12.15 12.41 9.00
CA ARG A 291 11.95 12.04 10.41
C ARG A 291 12.95 12.78 11.30
N GLU A 292 12.72 12.80 12.60
CA GLU A 292 13.59 13.50 13.55
C GLU A 292 15.05 13.07 13.43
N GLY A 293 15.31 11.77 13.32
CA GLY A 293 16.67 11.20 13.22
C GLY A 293 17.46 11.61 11.98
N ASN A 294 16.82 12.18 10.96
CA ASN A 294 17.47 12.73 9.76
C ASN A 294 17.21 14.24 9.59
N GLY A 295 16.81 14.93 10.65
CA GLY A 295 16.52 16.36 10.65
C GLY A 295 15.37 16.77 9.73
N TRP A 296 14.39 15.90 9.56
CA TRP A 296 13.23 16.10 8.70
C TRP A 296 13.58 16.34 7.22
N SER A 297 14.71 15.78 6.79
CA SER A 297 15.20 15.97 5.43
C SER A 297 14.42 15.11 4.42
N TYR A 298 13.89 15.74 3.39
CA TYR A 298 13.28 15.09 2.22
C TYR A 298 14.31 14.77 1.10
N LYS A 299 15.60 15.07 1.34
CA LYS A 299 16.67 14.90 0.36
C LYS A 299 17.42 13.58 0.48
N TYR A 300 17.04 12.73 1.42
CA TYR A 300 17.66 11.41 1.62
C TYR A 300 17.10 10.35 0.68
N ALA A 301 17.01 10.65 -0.62
CA ALA A 301 17.07 9.60 -1.62
C ALA A 301 18.56 9.32 -1.84
N ARG A 302 19.10 8.30 -1.21
CA ARG A 302 20.46 7.86 -1.51
C ARG A 302 20.46 7.26 -2.92
N ARG A 303 21.23 7.88 -3.77
CA ARG A 303 21.44 7.45 -5.17
C ARG A 303 22.65 6.56 -5.28
#